data_de8bb28f2dac682c1dc505ac729fc7e6
#
_entry.id   de8bb28f2dac682c1dc505ac729fc7e6
#
_cell.length_a   1.000
_cell.length_b   1.000
_cell.length_c   1.000
_cell.angle_alpha   90.00
_cell.angle_beta   90.00
_cell.angle_gamma   90.00
#
_symmetry.space_group_name_H-M   'P 1'
#
loop_
_entity.id
_entity.type
_entity.pdbx_description
1 polymer ?
#
loop_
_entity_poly.entity_id
_entity_poly.type
_entity_poly.pdbx_seq_one_letter_code
_entity_poly.pdbx_strand_id
1 'polypeptide(L)'
;MNPAEYVKSSYTFKEIYELQKLELSDKIAISCEVLRQAIRLHNPAHRMAVAFSGGKDSQVVSDLIERFFPEQFRSLHCIFGNTGIEFPESLRFAREYGKAHYGDRFHETKLSVLEEDELRYDFARQIVAELECEGALSEILKPDGKLKGQKALVQAAVRRGYTLDRSNCFFAGHPKNFAYCVEQYGAPLLGKAASKLDAHRINIECFLKYSDTASEKAELHEYYDILRECKFSQHCCKLLKKEPSERLQAELDVDMIFKGLMASESRSRMTSIAHRGQIFASHRDHIPDGAFTHVSPIGLWTDDDVWDYIHRFGLEYSPLYDIRYTAEDGTEQCIKRNGCIMCGTDIQFKNNHLAVLRQTHPKAWKSCMEYFGYADALYKMFRIRKNRNILEAFTDEGTKARLIDRYGSMKRLLEDRPCAYDEFGELVDLTGTGLDAEYDAEVILEPSGQLRLI
;
A
#
# COMPACT_ATOMS: atom_id res chain seq x y z
N MET A 1 -3.12 14.16 36.52
CA MET A 1 -3.89 13.07 35.90
C MET A 1 -3.28 11.72 36.30
N ASN A 2 -4.10 10.66 36.53
CA ASN A 2 -3.57 9.30 36.72
C ASN A 2 -3.54 8.58 35.36
N PRO A 3 -2.37 8.40 34.71
CA PRO A 3 -2.29 7.86 33.36
C PRO A 3 -2.86 6.44 33.21
N ALA A 4 -2.85 5.64 34.27
CA ALA A 4 -3.34 4.26 34.24
C ALA A 4 -4.85 4.14 33.95
N GLU A 5 -5.63 5.17 34.28
CA GLU A 5 -7.08 5.19 34.02
C GLU A 5 -7.40 5.36 32.51
N TYR A 6 -6.43 5.80 31.74
CA TYR A 6 -6.56 6.08 30.31
C TYR A 6 -6.01 4.97 29.42
N VAL A 7 -5.40 3.92 29.97
CA VAL A 7 -4.97 2.74 29.22
C VAL A 7 -6.05 1.66 29.33
N LYS A 8 -6.80 1.47 28.26
CA LYS A 8 -7.96 0.59 28.19
C LYS A 8 -7.82 -0.45 27.09
N SER A 9 -8.50 -1.58 27.26
CA SER A 9 -8.63 -2.64 26.24
C SER A 9 -9.55 -2.26 25.08
N SER A 10 -10.39 -1.23 25.26
CA SER A 10 -11.27 -0.67 24.23
C SER A 10 -11.65 0.76 24.57
N TYR A 11 -12.03 1.53 23.54
CA TYR A 11 -12.49 2.92 23.66
C TYR A 11 -13.74 3.12 22.82
N THR A 12 -14.58 4.08 23.18
CA THR A 12 -15.54 4.66 22.26
C THR A 12 -14.83 5.71 21.37
N PHE A 13 -15.37 6.00 20.21
CA PHE A 13 -14.83 7.08 19.34
C PHE A 13 -14.85 8.43 20.06
N LYS A 14 -15.88 8.69 20.88
CA LYS A 14 -15.97 9.93 21.67
C LYS A 14 -14.82 10.03 22.67
N GLU A 15 -14.52 8.96 23.39
CA GLU A 15 -13.37 8.95 24.33
C GLU A 15 -12.06 9.21 23.59
N ILE A 16 -11.84 8.59 22.43
CA ILE A 16 -10.63 8.84 21.64
C ILE A 16 -10.53 10.34 21.27
N TYR A 17 -11.61 10.93 20.77
CA TYR A 17 -11.62 12.37 20.43
C TYR A 17 -11.36 13.27 21.62
N GLU A 18 -11.88 12.96 22.82
CA GLU A 18 -11.59 13.73 24.03
C GLU A 18 -10.13 13.57 24.47
N LEU A 19 -9.57 12.35 24.38
CA LEU A 19 -8.17 12.09 24.72
C LEU A 19 -7.20 12.74 23.73
N GLN A 20 -7.59 12.90 22.48
CA GLN A 20 -6.80 13.63 21.47
C GLN A 20 -6.70 15.14 21.74
N LYS A 21 -7.56 15.70 22.59
CA LYS A 21 -7.52 17.12 22.99
C LYS A 21 -6.62 17.39 24.21
N LEU A 22 -6.12 16.36 24.86
CA LEU A 22 -5.23 16.52 26.02
C LEU A 22 -3.92 17.19 25.60
N GLU A 23 -3.29 17.84 26.58
CA GLU A 23 -1.95 18.39 26.41
C GLU A 23 -0.91 17.32 26.12
N LEU A 24 0.11 17.64 25.33
CA LEU A 24 1.16 16.70 24.94
C LEU A 24 1.83 16.03 26.15
N SER A 25 2.04 16.76 27.25
CA SER A 25 2.61 16.22 28.50
C SER A 25 1.77 15.08 29.09
N ASP A 26 0.45 15.21 29.05
CA ASP A 26 -0.48 14.18 29.52
C ASP A 26 -0.49 12.96 28.59
N LYS A 27 -0.43 13.20 27.28
CA LYS A 27 -0.32 12.15 26.27
C LYS A 27 1.00 11.37 26.38
N ILE A 28 2.11 12.06 26.67
CA ILE A 28 3.40 11.41 26.98
C ILE A 28 3.27 10.52 28.21
N ALA A 29 2.63 11.02 29.28
CA ALA A 29 2.44 10.24 30.51
C ALA A 29 1.58 8.97 30.24
N ILE A 30 0.51 9.07 29.44
CA ILE A 30 -0.31 7.94 29.01
C ILE A 30 0.54 6.97 28.19
N SER A 31 1.33 7.45 27.23
CA SER A 31 2.21 6.60 26.41
C SER A 31 3.24 5.84 27.26
N CYS A 32 3.83 6.50 28.26
CA CYS A 32 4.72 5.85 29.21
C CYS A 32 4.00 4.77 30.03
N GLU A 33 2.74 4.97 30.39
CA GLU A 33 1.96 3.95 31.08
C GLU A 33 1.62 2.77 30.16
N VAL A 34 1.27 3.02 28.88
CA VAL A 34 1.11 1.97 27.86
C VAL A 34 2.37 1.13 27.75
N LEU A 35 3.53 1.77 27.63
CA LEU A 35 4.83 1.10 27.58
C LEU A 35 5.09 0.27 28.84
N ARG A 36 4.84 0.84 30.02
CA ARG A 36 5.04 0.15 31.31
C ARG A 36 4.16 -1.09 31.44
N GLN A 37 2.89 -0.99 31.07
CA GLN A 37 1.97 -2.14 31.08
C GLN A 37 2.37 -3.20 30.06
N ALA A 38 2.73 -2.80 28.84
CA ALA A 38 3.20 -3.72 27.83
C ALA A 38 4.47 -4.47 28.24
N ILE A 39 5.48 -3.76 28.74
CA ILE A 39 6.75 -4.37 29.20
C ILE A 39 6.51 -5.42 30.29
N ARG A 40 5.50 -5.24 31.17
CA ARG A 40 5.14 -6.25 32.17
C ARG A 40 4.55 -7.53 31.58
N LEU A 41 4.01 -7.46 30.37
CA LEU A 41 3.46 -8.62 29.64
C LEU A 41 4.53 -9.36 28.83
N HIS A 42 5.68 -8.75 28.62
CA HIS A 42 6.78 -9.33 27.84
C HIS A 42 7.37 -10.55 28.55
N ASN A 43 7.56 -11.62 27.79
CA ASN A 43 8.28 -12.80 28.27
C ASN A 43 9.79 -12.63 28.04
N PRO A 44 10.63 -12.57 29.10
CA PRO A 44 12.08 -12.35 28.95
C PRO A 44 12.81 -13.45 28.15
N ALA A 45 12.18 -14.58 27.88
CA ALA A 45 12.73 -15.63 27.00
C ALA A 45 12.73 -15.24 25.53
N HIS A 46 11.89 -14.25 25.14
CA HIS A 46 11.75 -13.73 23.79
C HIS A 46 12.34 -12.31 23.67
N ARG A 47 12.14 -11.67 22.52
CA ARG A 47 12.65 -10.32 22.23
C ARG A 47 11.52 -9.33 21.99
N MET A 48 11.78 -8.08 22.33
CA MET A 48 10.94 -6.94 21.96
C MET A 48 11.50 -6.27 20.70
N ALA A 49 10.63 -5.75 19.85
CA ALA A 49 11.04 -4.98 18.67
C ALA A 49 10.20 -3.73 18.46
N VAL A 50 10.80 -2.69 17.86
CA VAL A 50 10.08 -1.57 17.29
C VAL A 50 9.96 -1.74 15.78
N ALA A 51 8.73 -1.60 15.24
CA ALA A 51 8.50 -1.53 13.81
C ALA A 51 8.87 -0.14 13.32
N PHE A 52 9.99 -0.03 12.64
CA PHE A 52 10.54 1.24 12.17
C PHE A 52 10.30 1.39 10.67
N SER A 53 9.81 2.55 10.24
CA SER A 53 9.56 2.85 8.84
C SER A 53 10.42 3.99 8.29
N GLY A 54 11.28 4.57 9.11
CA GLY A 54 11.94 5.85 8.80
C GLY A 54 10.99 7.05 8.83
N GLY A 55 9.74 6.85 9.23
CA GLY A 55 8.76 7.91 9.39
C GLY A 55 8.71 8.45 10.82
N LYS A 56 8.30 9.70 10.98
CA LYS A 56 8.25 10.46 12.23
C LYS A 56 7.55 9.72 13.38
N ASP A 57 6.45 9.01 13.09
CA ASP A 57 5.64 8.35 14.11
C ASP A 57 6.39 7.16 14.75
N SER A 58 7.07 6.35 13.93
CA SER A 58 7.90 5.24 14.41
C SER A 58 9.14 5.73 15.14
N GLN A 59 9.68 6.87 14.76
CA GLN A 59 10.79 7.51 15.42
C GLN A 59 10.42 8.02 16.80
N VAL A 60 9.27 8.69 16.95
CA VAL A 60 8.76 9.12 18.26
C VAL A 60 8.57 7.93 19.21
N VAL A 61 8.05 6.80 18.71
CA VAL A 61 7.94 5.58 19.53
C VAL A 61 9.33 5.07 19.96
N SER A 62 10.32 5.09 19.07
CA SER A 62 11.70 4.71 19.38
C SER A 62 12.28 5.62 20.48
N ASP A 63 12.17 6.95 20.34
CA ASP A 63 12.68 7.93 21.32
C ASP A 63 11.93 7.85 22.66
N LEU A 64 10.62 7.63 22.67
CA LEU A 64 9.87 7.40 23.92
C LEU A 64 10.44 6.22 24.72
N ILE A 65 10.79 5.13 24.05
CA ILE A 65 11.38 3.95 24.71
C ILE A 65 12.82 4.26 25.14
N GLU A 66 13.63 4.87 24.29
CA GLU A 66 15.01 5.25 24.59
C GLU A 66 15.10 6.19 25.80
N ARG A 67 14.25 7.21 25.82
CA ARG A 67 14.25 8.26 26.82
C ARG A 67 13.67 7.85 28.16
N PHE A 68 12.56 7.13 28.15
CA PHE A 68 11.83 6.84 29.39
C PHE A 68 12.00 5.39 29.89
N PHE A 69 12.55 4.49 29.04
CA PHE A 69 12.80 3.07 29.35
C PHE A 69 14.18 2.62 28.87
N PRO A 70 15.26 3.32 29.28
CA PRO A 70 16.61 3.07 28.73
C PRO A 70 17.12 1.66 28.96
N GLU A 71 16.71 0.99 30.02
CA GLU A 71 17.11 -0.41 30.27
C GLU A 71 16.51 -1.35 29.22
N GLN A 72 15.22 -1.16 28.88
CA GLN A 72 14.54 -1.96 27.87
C GLN A 72 15.04 -1.61 26.46
N PHE A 73 15.37 -0.34 26.22
CA PHE A 73 15.95 0.09 24.95
C PHE A 73 17.28 -0.63 24.62
N ARG A 74 18.09 -0.95 25.61
CA ARG A 74 19.36 -1.67 25.41
C ARG A 74 19.18 -3.05 24.78
N SER A 75 18.05 -3.69 25.00
CA SER A 75 17.72 -5.01 24.40
C SER A 75 16.69 -4.93 23.28
N LEU A 76 16.15 -3.74 22.99
CA LEU A 76 15.12 -3.54 21.96
C LEU A 76 15.70 -3.70 20.56
N HIS A 77 15.09 -4.54 19.74
CA HIS A 77 15.42 -4.70 18.33
C HIS A 77 14.66 -3.67 17.48
N CYS A 78 15.25 -3.23 16.40
CA CYS A 78 14.63 -2.35 15.42
C CYS A 78 14.42 -3.12 14.11
N ILE A 79 13.17 -3.25 13.67
CA ILE A 79 12.82 -3.91 12.40
C ILE A 79 12.39 -2.86 11.40
N PHE A 80 13.24 -2.58 10.43
CA PHE A 80 12.93 -1.72 9.29
C PHE A 80 12.32 -2.54 8.15
N GLY A 81 11.07 -2.23 7.82
CA GLY A 81 10.34 -2.88 6.73
C GLY A 81 10.71 -2.30 5.37
N ASN A 82 11.84 -2.73 4.80
CA ASN A 82 12.23 -2.32 3.45
C ASN A 82 11.40 -3.08 2.40
N THR A 83 10.57 -2.37 1.67
CA THR A 83 9.74 -2.91 0.58
C THR A 83 10.43 -2.84 -0.79
N GLY A 84 11.59 -2.16 -0.87
CA GLY A 84 12.30 -1.88 -2.10
C GLY A 84 11.72 -0.71 -2.92
N ILE A 85 10.70 -0.04 -2.40
CA ILE A 85 10.05 1.13 -3.01
C ILE A 85 9.78 2.23 -1.97
N GLU A 86 10.69 2.45 -1.04
CA GLU A 86 10.69 3.61 -0.14
C GLU A 86 11.13 4.87 -0.89
N PHE A 87 10.74 6.03 -0.35
CA PHE A 87 11.37 7.28 -0.73
C PHE A 87 12.87 7.23 -0.41
N PRO A 88 13.75 7.68 -1.33
CA PRO A 88 15.20 7.64 -1.11
C PRO A 88 15.65 8.33 0.19
N GLU A 89 15.00 9.45 0.53
CA GLU A 89 15.24 10.22 1.75
C GLU A 89 14.93 9.40 3.00
N SER A 90 13.78 8.74 3.00
CA SER A 90 13.35 7.90 4.12
C SER A 90 14.18 6.64 4.26
N LEU A 91 14.56 6.01 3.14
CA LEU A 91 15.43 4.84 3.16
C LEU A 91 16.80 5.17 3.76
N ARG A 92 17.39 6.29 3.33
CA ARG A 92 18.68 6.75 3.86
C ARG A 92 18.58 7.04 5.35
N PHE A 93 17.61 7.87 5.73
CA PHE A 93 17.37 8.23 7.13
C PHE A 93 17.14 6.99 8.00
N ALA A 94 16.30 6.06 7.57
CA ALA A 94 16.01 4.85 8.34
C ALA A 94 17.27 4.00 8.61
N ARG A 95 18.15 3.88 7.62
CA ARG A 95 19.42 3.14 7.76
C ARG A 95 20.43 3.85 8.66
N GLU A 96 20.58 5.17 8.52
CA GLU A 96 21.47 6.00 9.32
C GLU A 96 21.02 6.01 10.77
N TYR A 97 19.77 6.37 11.03
CA TYR A 97 19.18 6.36 12.37
C TYR A 97 19.22 4.97 13.01
N GLY A 98 18.77 3.95 12.27
CA GLY A 98 18.71 2.60 12.79
C GLY A 98 20.09 2.07 13.22
N LYS A 99 21.13 2.31 12.42
CA LYS A 99 22.49 1.91 12.75
C LYS A 99 23.07 2.71 13.91
N ALA A 100 22.79 4.02 13.98
CA ALA A 100 23.30 4.89 15.05
C ALA A 100 22.72 4.53 16.43
N HIS A 101 21.40 4.29 16.51
CA HIS A 101 20.71 4.04 17.79
C HIS A 101 20.66 2.55 18.19
N TYR A 102 20.66 1.63 17.23
CA TYR A 102 20.47 0.20 17.51
C TYR A 102 21.71 -0.67 17.24
N GLY A 103 22.68 -0.21 16.42
CA GLY A 103 23.85 -1.01 16.05
C GLY A 103 23.45 -2.35 15.45
N ASP A 104 23.93 -3.46 16.01
CA ASP A 104 23.65 -4.83 15.56
C ASP A 104 22.19 -5.27 15.81
N ARG A 105 21.42 -4.51 16.58
CA ARG A 105 19.99 -4.74 16.81
C ARG A 105 19.08 -4.08 15.75
N PHE A 106 19.68 -3.39 14.76
CA PHE A 106 18.98 -2.88 13.60
C PHE A 106 18.90 -3.96 12.52
N HIS A 107 17.70 -4.32 12.12
CA HIS A 107 17.41 -5.34 11.13
C HIS A 107 16.55 -4.76 10.00
N GLU A 108 16.97 -5.06 8.78
CA GLU A 108 16.25 -4.68 7.57
C GLU A 108 15.62 -5.93 6.94
N THR A 109 14.32 -5.87 6.61
CA THR A 109 13.62 -7.00 6.00
C THR A 109 14.15 -7.28 4.59
N LYS A 110 14.15 -8.56 4.22
CA LYS A 110 14.51 -9.03 2.88
C LYS A 110 13.26 -9.51 2.16
N LEU A 111 13.12 -9.20 0.87
CA LEU A 111 12.02 -9.69 0.05
C LEU A 111 12.03 -11.23 0.01
N SER A 112 10.84 -11.81 -0.05
CA SER A 112 10.67 -13.23 -0.33
C SER A 112 11.07 -13.51 -1.78
N VAL A 113 11.45 -14.75 -2.05
CA VAL A 113 11.74 -15.26 -3.40
C VAL A 113 10.69 -16.31 -3.78
N LEU A 114 10.58 -16.58 -5.06
CA LEU A 114 9.84 -17.75 -5.54
C LEU A 114 10.62 -19.02 -5.18
N GLU A 115 9.97 -19.96 -4.55
CA GLU A 115 10.55 -21.27 -4.20
C GLU A 115 10.40 -22.27 -5.34
N GLU A 116 9.36 -22.11 -6.14
CA GLU A 116 9.05 -22.88 -7.36
C GLU A 116 8.74 -21.94 -8.52
N ASP A 117 8.72 -22.48 -9.75
CA ASP A 117 8.34 -21.73 -10.94
C ASP A 117 6.87 -21.28 -10.84
N GLU A 118 6.58 -20.08 -11.34
CA GLU A 118 5.26 -19.46 -11.31
C GLU A 118 4.96 -18.85 -12.68
N LEU A 119 3.83 -19.23 -13.27
CA LEU A 119 3.40 -18.68 -14.56
C LEU A 119 3.03 -17.21 -14.41
N ARG A 120 3.34 -16.40 -15.42
CA ARG A 120 2.85 -15.03 -15.51
C ARG A 120 1.35 -15.02 -15.63
N TYR A 121 0.72 -13.99 -15.06
CA TYR A 121 -0.72 -13.93 -14.90
C TYR A 121 -1.49 -14.14 -16.22
N ASP A 122 -1.10 -13.46 -17.29
CA ASP A 122 -1.83 -13.58 -18.57
C ASP A 122 -1.68 -14.98 -19.18
N PHE A 123 -0.50 -15.55 -19.07
CA PHE A 123 -0.24 -16.92 -19.50
C PHE A 123 -0.98 -17.95 -18.63
N ALA A 124 -1.03 -17.73 -17.31
CA ALA A 124 -1.83 -18.56 -16.41
C ALA A 124 -3.33 -18.53 -16.79
N ARG A 125 -3.88 -17.36 -17.14
CA ARG A 125 -5.26 -17.23 -17.64
C ARG A 125 -5.48 -18.00 -18.95
N GLN A 126 -4.54 -17.95 -19.88
CA GLN A 126 -4.60 -18.71 -21.12
C GLN A 126 -4.66 -20.21 -20.84
N ILE A 127 -3.77 -20.73 -19.99
CA ILE A 127 -3.77 -22.16 -19.63
C ILE A 127 -5.07 -22.56 -18.94
N VAL A 128 -5.63 -21.72 -18.08
CA VAL A 128 -6.94 -21.99 -17.43
C VAL A 128 -8.05 -22.06 -18.47
N ALA A 129 -8.10 -21.13 -19.43
CA ALA A 129 -9.10 -21.12 -20.48
C ALA A 129 -9.01 -22.37 -21.39
N GLU A 130 -7.80 -22.79 -21.74
CA GLU A 130 -7.58 -24.03 -22.50
C GLU A 130 -8.07 -25.26 -21.72
N LEU A 131 -7.73 -25.37 -20.44
CA LEU A 131 -8.19 -26.44 -19.56
C LEU A 131 -9.72 -26.46 -19.39
N GLU A 132 -10.35 -25.30 -19.35
CA GLU A 132 -11.80 -25.17 -19.28
C GLU A 132 -12.46 -25.69 -20.60
N CYS A 133 -11.94 -25.26 -21.74
CA CYS A 133 -12.40 -25.73 -23.04
C CYS A 133 -12.25 -27.25 -23.22
N GLU A 134 -11.20 -27.83 -22.67
CA GLU A 134 -10.93 -29.29 -22.71
C GLU A 134 -11.69 -30.08 -21.66
N GLY A 135 -12.39 -29.42 -20.71
CA GLY A 135 -13.01 -30.07 -19.54
C GLY A 135 -11.99 -30.64 -18.55
N ALA A 136 -10.76 -30.17 -18.58
CA ALA A 136 -9.61 -30.68 -17.82
C ALA A 136 -9.23 -29.86 -16.59
N LEU A 137 -10.12 -28.98 -16.10
CA LEU A 137 -9.88 -28.13 -14.91
C LEU A 137 -9.48 -28.92 -13.66
N SER A 138 -9.88 -30.22 -13.57
CA SER A 138 -9.47 -31.10 -12.48
C SER A 138 -7.94 -31.32 -12.40
N GLU A 139 -7.18 -31.02 -13.45
CA GLU A 139 -5.73 -31.08 -13.41
C GLU A 139 -5.14 -30.04 -12.43
N ILE A 140 -5.74 -28.86 -12.35
CA ILE A 140 -5.27 -27.72 -11.56
C ILE A 140 -6.14 -27.39 -10.36
N LEU A 141 -7.41 -27.85 -10.33
CA LEU A 141 -8.34 -27.59 -9.24
C LEU A 141 -8.50 -28.82 -8.33
N LYS A 142 -8.66 -28.55 -7.03
CA LYS A 142 -9.11 -29.53 -6.05
C LYS A 142 -10.62 -29.76 -6.17
N PRO A 143 -11.18 -30.82 -5.57
CA PRO A 143 -12.62 -31.06 -5.57
C PRO A 143 -13.46 -29.91 -4.97
N ASP A 144 -12.87 -29.10 -4.10
CA ASP A 144 -13.49 -27.90 -3.50
C ASP A 144 -13.39 -26.65 -4.38
N GLY A 145 -12.90 -26.78 -5.62
CA GLY A 145 -12.74 -25.69 -6.57
C GLY A 145 -11.51 -24.80 -6.35
N LYS A 146 -10.69 -25.08 -5.33
CA LYS A 146 -9.47 -24.30 -5.07
C LYS A 146 -8.32 -24.77 -5.95
N LEU A 147 -7.46 -23.83 -6.33
CA LEU A 147 -6.23 -24.12 -7.06
C LEU A 147 -5.31 -25.06 -6.26
N LYS A 148 -4.75 -26.08 -6.91
CA LYS A 148 -3.76 -26.98 -6.31
C LYS A 148 -2.41 -26.29 -6.02
N GLY A 149 -2.13 -25.18 -6.74
CA GLY A 149 -0.92 -24.37 -6.61
C GLY A 149 -0.31 -24.03 -7.96
N GLN A 150 0.68 -23.14 -7.99
CA GLN A 150 1.35 -22.70 -9.23
C GLN A 150 2.03 -23.85 -9.96
N LYS A 151 2.63 -24.79 -9.23
CA LYS A 151 3.27 -25.98 -9.80
C LYS A 151 2.32 -26.79 -10.70
N ALA A 152 1.03 -26.89 -10.33
CA ALA A 152 0.04 -27.58 -11.14
C ALA A 152 -0.20 -26.86 -12.48
N LEU A 153 -0.26 -25.53 -12.48
CA LEU A 153 -0.38 -24.73 -13.70
C LEU A 153 0.86 -24.85 -14.59
N VAL A 154 2.07 -24.78 -14.02
CA VAL A 154 3.33 -25.00 -14.75
C VAL A 154 3.34 -26.39 -15.41
N GLN A 155 2.98 -27.44 -14.68
CA GLN A 155 2.91 -28.80 -15.21
C GLN A 155 1.85 -28.93 -16.31
N ALA A 156 0.70 -28.27 -16.18
CA ALA A 156 -0.34 -28.27 -17.20
C ALA A 156 0.13 -27.58 -18.50
N ALA A 157 0.85 -26.47 -18.38
CA ALA A 157 1.45 -25.77 -19.52
C ALA A 157 2.49 -26.67 -20.25
N VAL A 158 3.40 -27.28 -19.49
CA VAL A 158 4.42 -28.17 -20.05
C VAL A 158 3.80 -29.37 -20.76
N ARG A 159 2.75 -30.02 -20.20
CA ARG A 159 2.04 -31.12 -20.84
C ARG A 159 1.38 -30.74 -22.16
N ARG A 160 1.01 -29.45 -22.33
CA ARG A 160 0.46 -28.88 -23.56
C ARG A 160 1.53 -28.46 -24.56
N GLY A 161 2.80 -28.76 -24.28
CA GLY A 161 3.92 -28.48 -25.18
C GLY A 161 4.45 -27.04 -25.12
N TYR A 162 4.05 -26.24 -24.15
CA TYR A 162 4.61 -24.91 -23.97
C TYR A 162 6.03 -24.95 -23.44
N THR A 163 6.91 -24.19 -24.09
CA THR A 163 8.26 -23.92 -23.60
C THR A 163 8.20 -22.75 -22.64
N LEU A 164 8.66 -22.96 -21.39
CA LEU A 164 8.68 -21.91 -20.38
C LEU A 164 9.97 -21.09 -20.51
N ASP A 165 9.80 -19.78 -20.50
CA ASP A 165 10.87 -18.79 -20.53
C ASP A 165 10.50 -17.54 -19.71
N ARG A 166 11.35 -16.50 -19.74
CA ARG A 166 11.11 -15.25 -19.00
C ARG A 166 9.90 -14.46 -19.47
N SER A 167 9.34 -14.75 -20.63
CA SER A 167 8.15 -14.07 -21.16
C SER A 167 6.85 -14.61 -20.57
N ASN A 168 6.84 -15.87 -20.12
CA ASN A 168 5.65 -16.57 -19.64
C ASN A 168 5.79 -17.19 -18.24
N CYS A 169 6.98 -17.20 -17.64
CA CYS A 169 7.24 -17.83 -16.35
C CYS A 169 8.20 -17.00 -15.47
N PHE A 170 7.92 -16.97 -14.16
CA PHE A 170 8.88 -16.56 -13.14
C PHE A 170 9.59 -17.81 -12.61
N PHE A 171 10.91 -17.79 -12.61
CA PHE A 171 11.70 -18.94 -12.17
C PHE A 171 11.99 -18.89 -10.69
N ALA A 172 12.22 -20.05 -10.08
CA ALA A 172 12.64 -20.21 -8.70
C ALA A 172 13.83 -19.29 -8.37
N GLY A 173 13.81 -18.68 -7.18
CA GLY A 173 14.77 -17.67 -6.77
C GLY A 173 14.48 -16.24 -7.27
N HIS A 174 13.51 -16.03 -8.12
CA HIS A 174 13.09 -14.68 -8.53
C HIS A 174 12.52 -13.91 -7.32
N PRO A 175 13.01 -12.67 -7.04
CA PRO A 175 12.51 -11.90 -5.91
C PRO A 175 11.09 -11.43 -6.17
N LYS A 176 10.22 -11.59 -5.19
CA LYS A 176 8.85 -11.03 -5.19
C LYS A 176 8.92 -9.51 -4.91
N ASN A 177 9.52 -8.76 -5.84
CA ASN A 177 9.67 -7.31 -5.76
C ASN A 177 8.42 -6.57 -6.26
N PHE A 178 8.47 -5.25 -6.33
CA PHE A 178 7.33 -4.45 -6.77
C PHE A 178 6.93 -4.73 -8.23
N ALA A 179 7.89 -4.90 -9.12
CA ALA A 179 7.62 -5.26 -10.52
C ALA A 179 6.87 -6.59 -10.61
N TYR A 180 7.32 -7.62 -9.88
CA TYR A 180 6.59 -8.88 -9.73
C TYR A 180 5.16 -8.67 -9.23
N CYS A 181 4.97 -7.85 -8.19
CA CYS A 181 3.65 -7.59 -7.63
C CYS A 181 2.71 -6.94 -8.65
N VAL A 182 3.18 -5.93 -9.40
CA VAL A 182 2.36 -5.24 -10.41
C VAL A 182 2.03 -6.18 -11.56
N GLU A 183 2.99 -6.92 -12.04
CA GLU A 183 2.79 -7.86 -13.15
C GLU A 183 1.84 -9.00 -12.76
N GLN A 184 2.04 -9.58 -11.59
CA GLN A 184 1.26 -10.72 -11.13
C GLN A 184 -0.14 -10.31 -10.64
N TYR A 185 -0.24 -9.22 -9.88
CA TYR A 185 -1.47 -8.84 -9.16
C TYR A 185 -2.04 -7.49 -9.59
N GLY A 186 -1.24 -6.65 -10.25
CA GLY A 186 -1.63 -5.33 -10.72
C GLY A 186 -1.25 -4.17 -9.80
N ALA A 187 -1.46 -2.97 -10.31
CA ALA A 187 -1.06 -1.72 -9.67
C ALA A 187 -1.88 -1.42 -8.40
N PRO A 188 -1.28 -0.85 -7.34
CA PRO A 188 -1.98 -0.49 -6.11
C PRO A 188 -2.74 0.84 -6.25
N LEU A 189 -3.75 0.89 -7.12
CA LEU A 189 -4.54 2.09 -7.43
C LEU A 189 -5.94 2.10 -6.81
N LEU A 190 -6.43 0.96 -6.35
CA LEU A 190 -7.71 0.83 -5.67
C LEU A 190 -7.53 0.17 -4.31
N GLY A 191 -8.45 0.47 -3.40
CA GLY A 191 -8.45 -0.04 -2.04
C GLY A 191 -8.94 -1.49 -1.91
N LYS A 192 -9.70 -1.77 -0.86
CA LYS A 192 -10.16 -3.12 -0.49
C LYS A 192 -10.89 -3.89 -1.59
N ALA A 193 -11.67 -3.20 -2.44
CA ALA A 193 -12.41 -3.83 -3.52
C ALA A 193 -11.47 -4.54 -4.51
N ALA A 194 -10.39 -3.87 -4.91
CA ALA A 194 -9.38 -4.48 -5.80
C ALA A 194 -8.65 -5.65 -5.15
N SER A 195 -8.35 -5.58 -3.85
CA SER A 195 -7.71 -6.68 -3.13
C SER A 195 -8.60 -7.93 -3.05
N LYS A 196 -9.91 -7.77 -2.99
CA LYS A 196 -10.85 -8.90 -3.08
C LYS A 196 -10.88 -9.53 -4.46
N LEU A 197 -10.76 -8.72 -5.51
CA LEU A 197 -10.66 -9.22 -6.89
C LEU A 197 -9.44 -10.09 -7.12
N ASP A 198 -8.33 -9.81 -6.46
CA ASP A 198 -7.13 -10.65 -6.56
C ASP A 198 -7.38 -12.11 -6.21
N ALA A 199 -8.19 -12.35 -5.19
CA ALA A 199 -8.51 -13.70 -4.75
C ALA A 199 -9.39 -14.47 -5.74
N HIS A 200 -10.07 -13.76 -6.66
CA HIS A 200 -11.08 -14.31 -7.57
C HIS A 200 -10.84 -13.97 -9.03
N ARG A 201 -9.61 -13.70 -9.43
CA ARG A 201 -9.26 -13.26 -10.80
C ARG A 201 -9.69 -14.20 -11.91
N ILE A 202 -9.79 -15.49 -11.61
CA ILE A 202 -10.24 -16.50 -12.58
C ILE A 202 -11.73 -16.34 -12.88
N ASN A 203 -12.52 -15.82 -11.91
CA ASN A 203 -13.97 -15.65 -12.08
C ASN A 203 -14.49 -14.38 -11.39
N ILE A 204 -14.38 -13.25 -12.09
CA ILE A 204 -14.86 -11.95 -11.59
C ILE A 204 -16.37 -11.91 -11.37
N GLU A 205 -17.16 -12.63 -12.18
CA GLU A 205 -18.62 -12.66 -12.04
C GLU A 205 -19.03 -13.41 -10.77
N CYS A 206 -18.34 -14.48 -10.46
CA CYS A 206 -18.53 -15.21 -9.20
C CYS A 206 -18.19 -14.30 -8.00
N PHE A 207 -17.12 -13.51 -8.09
CA PHE A 207 -16.75 -12.57 -7.07
C PHE A 207 -17.84 -11.50 -6.83
N LEU A 208 -18.42 -10.93 -7.89
CA LEU A 208 -19.48 -9.92 -7.79
C LEU A 208 -20.73 -10.47 -7.07
N LYS A 209 -21.03 -11.76 -7.19
CA LYS A 209 -22.13 -12.40 -6.45
C LYS A 209 -21.90 -12.47 -4.95
N TYR A 210 -20.64 -12.62 -4.53
CA TYR A 210 -20.25 -12.85 -3.14
C TYR A 210 -19.64 -11.63 -2.46
N SER A 211 -19.76 -10.41 -3.06
CA SER A 211 -19.35 -9.18 -2.38
C SER A 211 -20.21 -8.95 -1.14
N ASP A 212 -19.56 -8.60 -0.02
CA ASP A 212 -20.21 -8.59 1.30
C ASP A 212 -21.23 -7.46 1.45
N THR A 213 -21.04 -6.33 0.78
CA THR A 213 -21.89 -5.17 0.92
C THR A 213 -22.46 -4.66 -0.41
N ALA A 214 -23.63 -4.03 -0.36
CA ALA A 214 -24.23 -3.38 -1.53
C ALA A 214 -23.33 -2.25 -2.07
N SER A 215 -22.64 -1.52 -1.19
CA SER A 215 -21.71 -0.46 -1.58
C SER A 215 -20.50 -1.01 -2.35
N GLU A 216 -19.91 -2.14 -1.89
CA GLU A 216 -18.81 -2.80 -2.60
C GLU A 216 -19.25 -3.32 -3.97
N LYS A 217 -20.45 -3.90 -4.05
CA LYS A 217 -21.02 -4.34 -5.34
C LYS A 217 -21.21 -3.19 -6.31
N ALA A 218 -21.76 -2.06 -5.85
CA ALA A 218 -21.95 -0.88 -6.68
C ALA A 218 -20.60 -0.33 -7.18
N GLU A 219 -19.60 -0.23 -6.30
CA GLU A 219 -18.26 0.21 -6.68
C GLU A 219 -17.60 -0.74 -7.70
N LEU A 220 -17.75 -2.05 -7.51
CA LEU A 220 -17.21 -3.04 -8.43
C LEU A 220 -17.92 -3.03 -9.78
N HIS A 221 -19.22 -2.83 -9.81
CA HIS A 221 -19.96 -2.67 -11.07
C HIS A 221 -19.52 -1.43 -11.84
N GLU A 222 -19.28 -0.31 -11.16
CA GLU A 222 -18.81 0.93 -11.78
C GLU A 222 -17.44 0.75 -12.47
N TYR A 223 -16.58 -0.11 -11.89
CA TYR A 223 -15.26 -0.39 -12.45
C TYR A 223 -15.18 -1.71 -13.23
N TYR A 224 -16.30 -2.38 -13.46
CA TYR A 224 -16.31 -3.74 -13.99
C TYR A 224 -15.47 -3.89 -15.27
N ASP A 225 -15.68 -3.02 -16.24
CA ASP A 225 -14.96 -3.09 -17.51
C ASP A 225 -13.46 -2.80 -17.33
N ILE A 226 -13.10 -1.83 -16.49
CA ILE A 226 -11.70 -1.58 -16.16
C ILE A 226 -11.09 -2.80 -15.47
N LEU A 227 -11.81 -3.41 -14.52
CA LEU A 227 -11.31 -4.52 -13.72
C LEU A 227 -11.15 -5.82 -14.52
N ARG A 228 -11.86 -5.95 -15.65
CA ARG A 228 -11.64 -7.06 -16.58
C ARG A 228 -10.32 -6.94 -17.33
N GLU A 229 -9.93 -5.72 -17.70
CA GLU A 229 -8.76 -5.47 -18.54
C GLU A 229 -7.52 -5.08 -17.71
N CYS A 230 -7.72 -4.39 -16.59
CA CYS A 230 -6.65 -3.89 -15.74
C CYS A 230 -6.54 -4.67 -14.45
N LYS A 231 -5.31 -4.97 -14.06
CA LYS A 231 -5.00 -5.60 -12.78
C LYS A 231 -4.82 -4.52 -11.71
N PHE A 232 -5.62 -4.57 -10.66
CA PHE A 232 -5.47 -3.71 -9.47
C PHE A 232 -5.37 -4.54 -8.21
N SER A 233 -4.40 -4.22 -7.36
CA SER A 233 -4.23 -4.96 -6.12
C SER A 233 -3.41 -4.22 -5.08
N GLN A 234 -3.71 -4.49 -3.82
CA GLN A 234 -2.86 -4.14 -2.69
C GLN A 234 -1.97 -5.31 -2.23
N HIS A 235 -1.81 -6.35 -3.07
CA HIS A 235 -1.05 -7.54 -2.71
C HIS A 235 0.43 -7.24 -2.42
N CYS A 236 0.96 -6.18 -3.01
CA CYS A 236 2.28 -5.66 -2.69
C CYS A 236 2.45 -5.36 -1.18
N CYS A 237 1.41 -4.85 -0.48
CA CYS A 237 1.49 -4.66 0.97
C CYS A 237 1.68 -5.98 1.74
N LYS A 238 1.13 -7.07 1.25
CA LYS A 238 1.31 -8.40 1.84
C LYS A 238 2.73 -8.91 1.58
N LEU A 239 3.14 -8.97 0.32
CA LEU A 239 4.40 -9.60 -0.12
C LEU A 239 5.64 -8.78 0.23
N LEU A 240 5.57 -7.44 0.14
CA LEU A 240 6.75 -6.60 0.35
C LEU A 240 6.89 -6.10 1.79
N LYS A 241 5.81 -6.04 2.55
CA LYS A 241 5.81 -5.45 3.89
C LYS A 241 5.47 -6.45 4.99
N LYS A 242 4.30 -7.10 4.89
CA LYS A 242 3.79 -7.92 6.00
C LYS A 242 4.56 -9.23 6.14
N GLU A 243 4.60 -10.06 5.10
CA GLU A 243 5.29 -11.35 5.13
C GLU A 243 6.79 -11.23 5.47
N PRO A 244 7.58 -10.32 4.86
CA PRO A 244 8.98 -10.16 5.24
C PRO A 244 9.16 -9.72 6.69
N SER A 245 8.27 -8.84 7.20
CA SER A 245 8.33 -8.40 8.59
C SER A 245 7.96 -9.52 9.57
N GLU A 246 6.93 -10.31 9.25
CA GLU A 246 6.50 -11.44 10.08
C GLU A 246 7.54 -12.55 10.12
N ARG A 247 8.18 -12.84 8.99
CA ARG A 247 9.30 -13.79 8.91
C ARG A 247 10.47 -13.33 9.78
N LEU A 248 10.88 -12.06 9.65
CA LEU A 248 11.99 -11.54 10.45
C LEU A 248 11.66 -11.49 11.95
N GLN A 249 10.41 -11.21 12.33
CA GLN A 249 9.96 -11.31 13.72
C GLN A 249 10.10 -12.74 14.26
N ALA A 250 9.76 -13.75 13.45
CA ALA A 250 9.93 -15.15 13.82
C ALA A 250 11.40 -15.55 13.90
N GLU A 251 12.23 -15.15 12.93
CA GLU A 251 13.69 -15.40 12.94
C GLU A 251 14.38 -14.78 14.17
N LEU A 252 13.91 -13.64 14.62
CA LEU A 252 14.41 -12.95 15.81
C LEU A 252 13.76 -13.40 17.11
N ASP A 253 12.79 -14.30 17.06
CA ASP A 253 12.02 -14.76 18.22
C ASP A 253 11.36 -13.58 18.99
N VAL A 254 10.66 -12.72 18.27
CA VAL A 254 9.97 -11.55 18.84
C VAL A 254 8.58 -11.92 19.31
N ASP A 255 8.24 -11.63 20.58
CA ASP A 255 6.89 -11.79 21.15
C ASP A 255 6.12 -10.48 21.27
N MET A 256 6.82 -9.33 21.17
CA MET A 256 6.23 -8.02 21.35
C MET A 256 6.76 -7.01 20.32
N ILE A 257 5.83 -6.24 19.70
CA ILE A 257 6.19 -5.21 18.73
C ILE A 257 5.54 -3.86 19.02
N PHE A 258 6.36 -2.81 19.11
CA PHE A 258 5.92 -1.42 19.25
C PHE A 258 5.73 -0.76 17.89
N LYS A 259 4.63 -0.03 17.70
CA LYS A 259 4.24 0.56 16.43
C LYS A 259 3.83 2.03 16.58
N GLY A 260 4.26 2.87 15.65
CA GLY A 260 3.82 4.26 15.53
C GLY A 260 2.44 4.37 14.86
N LEU A 261 1.43 3.71 15.40
CA LEU A 261 0.06 3.74 14.89
C LEU A 261 -0.78 4.73 15.70
N MET A 262 -1.50 5.63 15.02
CA MET A 262 -2.40 6.61 15.64
C MET A 262 -3.83 6.46 15.14
N ALA A 263 -4.80 6.64 16.02
CA ALA A 263 -6.22 6.64 15.69
C ALA A 263 -6.58 7.78 14.71
N SER A 264 -5.88 8.92 14.79
CA SER A 264 -6.09 10.10 13.94
C SER A 264 -5.78 9.90 12.46
N GLU A 265 -4.94 8.91 12.09
CA GLU A 265 -4.45 8.75 10.72
C GLU A 265 -5.52 8.24 9.73
N SER A 266 -6.48 7.47 10.20
CA SER A 266 -7.58 6.96 9.36
C SER A 266 -8.71 6.34 10.16
N ARG A 267 -9.91 6.29 9.56
CA ARG A 267 -11.07 5.62 10.17
C ARG A 267 -10.78 4.14 10.53
N SER A 268 -10.02 3.43 9.71
CA SER A 268 -9.65 2.03 9.97
C SER A 268 -8.76 1.90 11.21
N ARG A 269 -7.80 2.84 11.41
CA ARG A 269 -6.94 2.87 12.60
C ARG A 269 -7.72 3.31 13.84
N MET A 270 -8.58 4.30 13.70
CA MET A 270 -9.53 4.69 14.74
C MET A 270 -10.36 3.49 15.23
N THR A 271 -10.95 2.74 14.31
CA THR A 271 -11.71 1.52 14.61
C THR A 271 -10.83 0.47 15.29
N SER A 272 -9.60 0.29 14.84
CA SER A 272 -8.67 -0.67 15.46
C SER A 272 -8.35 -0.33 16.91
N ILE A 273 -8.00 0.93 17.20
CA ILE A 273 -7.72 1.41 18.56
C ILE A 273 -9.00 1.36 19.42
N ALA A 274 -10.15 1.73 18.87
CA ALA A 274 -11.41 1.66 19.60
C ALA A 274 -11.75 0.24 20.07
N HIS A 275 -11.57 -0.75 19.21
CA HIS A 275 -11.95 -2.14 19.54
C HIS A 275 -10.87 -2.94 20.28
N ARG A 276 -9.60 -2.59 20.16
CA ARG A 276 -8.48 -3.41 20.66
C ARG A 276 -7.61 -2.70 21.68
N GLY A 277 -7.87 -1.41 21.93
CA GLY A 277 -7.00 -0.59 22.75
C GLY A 277 -5.61 -0.35 22.12
N GLN A 278 -4.70 0.12 22.93
CA GLN A 278 -3.30 0.40 22.56
C GLN A 278 -2.39 -0.82 22.75
N ILE A 279 -2.83 -1.83 23.53
CA ILE A 279 -2.15 -3.09 23.76
C ILE A 279 -3.11 -4.21 23.45
N PHE A 280 -2.74 -5.11 22.53
CA PHE A 280 -3.56 -6.29 22.24
C PHE A 280 -2.68 -7.47 21.80
N ALA A 281 -3.15 -8.67 22.05
CA ALA A 281 -2.49 -9.90 21.62
C ALA A 281 -3.07 -10.42 20.30
N SER A 282 -2.25 -11.08 19.51
CA SER A 282 -2.63 -11.90 18.37
C SER A 282 -1.89 -13.24 18.42
N HIS A 283 -2.42 -14.24 17.74
CA HIS A 283 -1.73 -15.52 17.63
C HIS A 283 -0.57 -15.47 16.62
N ARG A 284 0.55 -16.12 16.99
CA ARG A 284 1.71 -16.34 16.12
C ARG A 284 2.30 -17.72 16.38
N ASP A 285 2.50 -18.49 15.31
CA ASP A 285 2.91 -19.90 15.38
C ASP A 285 4.33 -20.10 15.92
N HIS A 286 5.19 -19.09 15.83
CA HIS A 286 6.58 -19.16 16.34
C HIS A 286 6.69 -18.97 17.86
N ILE A 287 5.61 -18.61 18.55
CA ILE A 287 5.56 -18.41 20.01
C ILE A 287 4.87 -19.60 20.64
N PRO A 288 5.46 -20.28 21.64
CA PRO A 288 4.91 -21.51 22.20
C PRO A 288 3.47 -21.42 22.72
N ASP A 289 3.09 -20.31 23.35
CA ASP A 289 1.72 -20.02 23.80
C ASP A 289 0.92 -19.26 22.75
N GLY A 290 1.53 -18.90 21.61
CA GLY A 290 0.93 -18.16 20.51
C GLY A 290 0.64 -16.68 20.79
N ALA A 291 0.96 -16.16 21.95
CA ALA A 291 0.60 -14.82 22.39
C ALA A 291 1.61 -13.76 21.92
N PHE A 292 1.37 -13.15 20.76
CA PHE A 292 2.16 -12.05 20.23
C PHE A 292 1.53 -10.70 20.56
N THR A 293 2.25 -9.83 21.27
CA THR A 293 1.76 -8.55 21.76
C THR A 293 2.03 -7.40 20.78
N HIS A 294 1.00 -6.68 20.43
CA HIS A 294 1.06 -5.44 19.65
C HIS A 294 0.85 -4.25 20.56
N VAL A 295 1.74 -3.26 20.47
CA VAL A 295 1.70 -2.06 21.30
C VAL A 295 1.73 -0.82 20.41
N SER A 296 0.78 0.09 20.63
CA SER A 296 0.70 1.39 19.94
C SER A 296 0.77 2.52 20.97
N PRO A 297 1.98 2.88 21.46
CA PRO A 297 2.13 3.83 22.57
C PRO A 297 1.51 5.20 22.27
N ILE A 298 1.60 5.65 21.01
CA ILE A 298 1.06 6.92 20.54
C ILE A 298 -0.33 6.77 19.88
N GLY A 299 -1.07 5.71 20.21
CA GLY A 299 -2.37 5.38 19.60
C GLY A 299 -3.42 6.47 19.71
N LEU A 300 -3.32 7.32 20.72
CA LEU A 300 -4.24 8.43 21.01
C LEU A 300 -3.71 9.81 20.56
N TRP A 301 -2.52 9.86 19.95
CA TRP A 301 -1.93 11.11 19.49
C TRP A 301 -2.51 11.58 18.16
N THR A 302 -2.30 12.86 17.88
CA THR A 302 -2.55 13.49 16.57
C THR A 302 -1.23 13.70 15.82
N ASP A 303 -1.31 14.10 14.56
CA ASP A 303 -0.14 14.46 13.77
C ASP A 303 0.61 15.67 14.37
N ASP A 304 -0.13 16.64 14.87
CA ASP A 304 0.43 17.83 15.54
C ASP A 304 1.20 17.45 16.81
N ASP A 305 0.68 16.53 17.63
CA ASP A 305 1.39 16.04 18.82
C ASP A 305 2.75 15.40 18.48
N VAL A 306 2.81 14.66 17.36
CA VAL A 306 4.07 14.05 16.89
C VAL A 306 5.09 15.14 16.53
N TRP A 307 4.66 16.17 15.80
CA TRP A 307 5.54 17.28 15.45
C TRP A 307 5.95 18.11 16.68
N ASP A 308 5.03 18.40 17.57
CA ASP A 308 5.31 19.10 18.83
C ASP A 308 6.33 18.33 19.68
N TYR A 309 6.22 16.99 19.72
CA TYR A 309 7.19 16.14 20.39
C TYR A 309 8.58 16.23 19.72
N ILE A 310 8.64 16.08 18.39
CA ILE A 310 9.89 16.17 17.63
C ILE A 310 10.59 17.51 17.90
N HIS A 311 9.87 18.62 17.79
CA HIS A 311 10.42 19.95 18.01
C HIS A 311 10.84 20.16 19.48
N ARG A 312 10.01 19.72 20.43
CA ARG A 312 10.25 19.87 21.87
C ARG A 312 11.52 19.13 22.32
N PHE A 313 11.76 17.96 21.77
CA PHE A 313 12.91 17.13 22.14
C PHE A 313 14.08 17.21 21.15
N GLY A 314 13.95 17.99 20.09
CA GLY A 314 15.01 18.23 19.11
C GLY A 314 15.37 16.98 18.32
N LEU A 315 14.38 16.14 17.96
CA LEU A 315 14.65 14.91 17.23
C LEU A 315 15.00 15.19 15.77
N GLU A 316 15.97 14.48 15.24
CA GLU A 316 16.17 14.41 13.81
C GLU A 316 14.98 13.70 13.16
N TYR A 317 14.65 14.04 11.92
CA TYR A 317 13.58 13.40 11.15
C TYR A 317 13.97 13.27 9.68
N SER A 318 13.24 12.44 8.95
CA SER A 318 13.51 12.23 7.53
C SER A 318 13.35 13.53 6.73
N PRO A 319 14.35 13.90 5.89
CA PRO A 319 14.27 15.07 5.00
C PRO A 319 13.09 15.00 4.01
N LEU A 320 12.44 13.86 3.87
CA LEU A 320 11.22 13.72 3.09
C LEU A 320 10.15 14.75 3.50
N TYR A 321 10.04 15.02 4.81
CA TYR A 321 9.01 15.93 5.35
C TYR A 321 9.28 17.41 5.05
N ASP A 322 10.49 17.77 4.57
CA ASP A 322 10.85 19.12 4.14
C ASP A 322 10.62 19.34 2.63
N ILE A 323 10.30 18.28 1.89
CA ILE A 323 10.05 18.38 0.45
C ILE A 323 8.70 19.04 0.22
N ARG A 324 8.71 20.14 -0.53
CA ARG A 324 7.54 20.98 -0.80
C ARG A 324 6.89 20.64 -2.14
N TYR A 325 5.59 20.84 -2.21
CA TYR A 325 4.80 20.77 -3.42
C TYR A 325 3.69 21.82 -3.40
N THR A 326 3.17 22.19 -4.56
CA THR A 326 2.00 23.07 -4.67
C THR A 326 0.73 22.23 -4.65
N ALA A 327 -0.12 22.45 -3.65
CA ALA A 327 -1.42 21.80 -3.53
C ALA A 327 -2.43 22.33 -4.56
N GLU A 328 -3.56 21.64 -4.74
CA GLU A 328 -4.61 22.05 -5.70
C GLU A 328 -5.19 23.45 -5.47
N ASP A 329 -5.16 23.92 -4.23
CA ASP A 329 -5.61 25.27 -3.85
C ASP A 329 -4.54 26.36 -4.08
N GLY A 330 -3.38 25.99 -4.64
CA GLY A 330 -2.26 26.88 -4.89
C GLY A 330 -1.37 27.12 -3.67
N THR A 331 -1.65 26.53 -2.52
CA THR A 331 -0.81 26.66 -1.32
C THR A 331 0.42 25.76 -1.39
N GLU A 332 1.54 26.23 -0.85
CA GLU A 332 2.73 25.42 -0.70
C GLU A 332 2.60 24.52 0.52
N GLN A 333 2.80 23.23 0.36
CA GLN A 333 2.71 22.23 1.44
C GLN A 333 3.92 21.30 1.41
N CYS A 334 4.25 20.70 2.55
CA CYS A 334 5.25 19.65 2.65
C CYS A 334 4.62 18.27 2.56
N ILE A 335 5.43 17.26 2.19
CA ILE A 335 5.00 15.86 2.22
C ILE A 335 4.67 15.48 3.66
N LYS A 336 3.44 14.99 3.89
CA LYS A 336 2.93 14.69 5.25
C LYS A 336 3.11 13.23 5.65
N ARG A 337 3.28 12.33 4.68
CA ARG A 337 3.26 10.88 4.95
C ARG A 337 4.46 10.19 4.33
N ASN A 338 5.13 9.39 5.14
CA ASN A 338 6.10 8.41 4.67
C ASN A 338 5.37 7.12 4.29
N GLY A 339 5.58 6.64 3.08
CA GLY A 339 4.97 5.42 2.55
C GLY A 339 5.76 4.87 1.38
N CYS A 340 5.19 3.90 0.68
CA CYS A 340 5.79 3.40 -0.55
C CYS A 340 5.66 4.46 -1.65
N ILE A 341 6.79 4.81 -2.31
CA ILE A 341 6.83 5.88 -3.31
C ILE A 341 5.89 5.64 -4.51
N MET A 342 5.58 4.38 -4.83
CA MET A 342 4.74 4.01 -5.97
C MET A 342 3.29 3.65 -5.57
N CYS A 343 2.85 4.02 -4.35
CA CYS A 343 1.50 3.71 -3.89
C CYS A 343 0.48 4.71 -4.45
N GLY A 344 -0.61 4.23 -5.04
CA GLY A 344 -1.71 5.06 -5.57
C GLY A 344 -3.07 4.74 -4.94
N THR A 345 -3.10 4.16 -3.73
CA THR A 345 -4.36 3.75 -3.09
C THR A 345 -5.25 4.91 -2.66
N ASP A 346 -4.73 6.12 -2.63
CA ASP A 346 -5.42 7.37 -2.31
C ASP A 346 -5.83 8.20 -3.55
N ILE A 347 -5.76 7.60 -4.73
CA ILE A 347 -5.96 8.24 -6.04
C ILE A 347 -7.24 9.07 -6.16
N GLN A 348 -8.27 8.74 -5.40
CA GLN A 348 -9.56 9.41 -5.46
C GLN A 348 -9.65 10.68 -4.58
N PHE A 349 -8.61 10.94 -3.78
CA PHE A 349 -8.58 12.09 -2.87
C PHE A 349 -7.79 13.26 -3.46
N LYS A 350 -8.08 14.47 -2.96
CA LYS A 350 -7.29 15.67 -3.27
C LYS A 350 -5.85 15.51 -2.81
N ASN A 351 -4.93 16.13 -3.55
CA ASN A 351 -3.50 16.03 -3.29
C ASN A 351 -3.05 14.57 -3.08
N ASN A 352 -3.61 13.66 -3.90
CA ASN A 352 -3.24 12.26 -3.82
C ASN A 352 -1.75 12.06 -4.07
N HIS A 353 -1.25 10.94 -3.59
CA HIS A 353 0.16 10.63 -3.60
C HIS A 353 0.82 10.74 -4.99
N LEU A 354 0.15 10.26 -6.06
CA LEU A 354 0.70 10.32 -7.41
C LEU A 354 0.76 11.75 -7.97
N ALA A 355 -0.21 12.60 -7.64
CA ALA A 355 -0.18 14.01 -8.01
C ALA A 355 0.97 14.76 -7.31
N VAL A 356 1.22 14.46 -6.03
CA VAL A 356 2.36 14.98 -5.27
C VAL A 356 3.68 14.43 -5.84
N LEU A 357 3.74 13.13 -6.12
CA LEU A 357 4.93 12.46 -6.65
C LEU A 357 5.38 13.06 -8.00
N ARG A 358 4.43 13.44 -8.85
CA ARG A 358 4.72 14.09 -10.12
C ARG A 358 5.58 15.35 -9.96
N GLN A 359 5.30 16.16 -8.93
CA GLN A 359 6.01 17.38 -8.65
C GLN A 359 7.35 17.13 -7.93
N THR A 360 7.35 16.23 -6.98
CA THR A 360 8.47 16.03 -6.05
C THR A 360 9.48 15.00 -6.56
N HIS A 361 9.00 13.93 -7.20
CA HIS A 361 9.83 12.82 -7.68
C HIS A 361 9.41 12.41 -9.11
N PRO A 362 9.59 13.29 -10.10
CA PRO A 362 9.07 13.08 -11.47
C PRO A 362 9.58 11.81 -12.13
N LYS A 363 10.80 11.36 -11.81
CA LYS A 363 11.33 10.08 -12.34
C LYS A 363 10.56 8.87 -11.83
N ALA A 364 10.21 8.87 -10.54
CA ALA A 364 9.41 7.80 -9.97
C ALA A 364 7.97 7.81 -10.50
N TRP A 365 7.38 9.00 -10.61
CA TRP A 365 6.06 9.19 -11.25
C TRP A 365 6.07 8.67 -12.70
N LYS A 366 7.06 9.04 -13.50
CA LYS A 366 7.22 8.57 -14.89
C LYS A 366 7.34 7.05 -14.93
N SER A 367 8.09 6.44 -14.02
CA SER A 367 8.17 4.97 -13.92
C SER A 367 6.82 4.33 -13.61
N CYS A 368 6.00 4.95 -12.74
CA CYS A 368 4.64 4.47 -12.48
C CYS A 368 3.80 4.53 -13.77
N MET A 369 3.82 5.65 -14.49
CA MET A 369 2.98 5.87 -15.67
C MET A 369 3.38 4.97 -16.84
N GLU A 370 4.67 4.97 -17.19
CA GLU A 370 5.18 4.33 -18.42
C GLU A 370 5.55 2.85 -18.19
N TYR A 371 6.30 2.57 -17.11
CA TYR A 371 6.85 1.23 -16.90
C TYR A 371 5.87 0.28 -16.19
N PHE A 372 5.13 0.79 -15.20
CA PHE A 372 4.17 -0.02 -14.44
C PHE A 372 2.73 0.08 -14.95
N GLY A 373 2.48 0.76 -16.07
CA GLY A 373 1.18 0.80 -16.73
C GLY A 373 0.08 1.58 -15.98
N TYR A 374 0.47 2.49 -15.05
CA TYR A 374 -0.51 3.26 -14.30
C TYR A 374 -1.31 4.20 -15.19
N ALA A 375 -0.69 4.77 -16.25
CA ALA A 375 -1.37 5.72 -17.12
C ALA A 375 -2.61 5.12 -17.79
N ASP A 376 -2.53 3.91 -18.32
CA ASP A 376 -3.67 3.19 -18.91
C ASP A 376 -4.79 2.98 -17.88
N ALA A 377 -4.43 2.45 -16.73
CA ALA A 377 -5.36 2.19 -15.65
C ALA A 377 -6.06 3.46 -15.14
N LEU A 378 -5.29 4.54 -14.93
CA LEU A 378 -5.81 5.83 -14.47
C LEU A 378 -6.72 6.47 -15.50
N TYR A 379 -6.37 6.39 -16.76
CA TYR A 379 -7.18 6.90 -17.85
C TYR A 379 -8.53 6.19 -17.94
N LYS A 380 -8.55 4.85 -17.90
CA LYS A 380 -9.79 4.06 -17.87
C LYS A 380 -10.63 4.39 -16.63
N MET A 381 -10.01 4.50 -15.46
CA MET A 381 -10.69 4.92 -14.23
C MET A 381 -11.29 6.33 -14.37
N PHE A 382 -10.53 7.27 -14.94
CA PHE A 382 -11.00 8.63 -15.16
C PHE A 382 -12.22 8.67 -16.08
N ARG A 383 -12.22 7.93 -17.17
CA ARG A 383 -13.37 7.87 -18.09
C ARG A 383 -14.65 7.43 -17.39
N ILE A 384 -14.57 6.45 -16.50
CA ILE A 384 -15.73 5.92 -15.78
C ILE A 384 -16.15 6.86 -14.63
N ARG A 385 -15.22 7.22 -13.77
CA ARG A 385 -15.50 7.99 -12.54
C ARG A 385 -15.66 9.48 -12.76
N LYS A 386 -15.07 10.02 -13.84
CA LYS A 386 -14.97 11.48 -14.07
C LYS A 386 -14.43 12.22 -12.84
N ASN A 387 -13.56 11.57 -12.08
CA ASN A 387 -13.00 12.11 -10.84
C ASN A 387 -11.78 12.99 -11.15
N ARG A 388 -11.87 14.28 -10.84
CA ARG A 388 -10.83 15.27 -11.05
C ARG A 388 -9.51 14.86 -10.39
N ASN A 389 -9.55 14.26 -9.21
CA ASN A 389 -8.33 13.86 -8.50
C ASN A 389 -7.55 12.77 -9.25
N ILE A 390 -8.24 11.91 -10.01
CA ILE A 390 -7.59 10.93 -10.89
C ILE A 390 -6.86 11.66 -12.03
N LEU A 391 -7.50 12.66 -12.64
CA LEU A 391 -6.87 13.48 -13.69
C LEU A 391 -5.57 14.14 -13.18
N GLU A 392 -5.61 14.71 -11.95
CA GLU A 392 -4.44 15.29 -11.30
C GLU A 392 -3.27 14.32 -11.14
N ALA A 393 -3.55 13.04 -10.96
CA ALA A 393 -2.54 12.02 -10.77
C ALA A 393 -1.76 11.68 -12.04
N PHE A 394 -2.40 11.69 -13.21
CA PHE A 394 -1.77 11.22 -14.45
C PHE A 394 -1.50 12.31 -15.49
N THR A 395 -1.93 13.56 -15.29
CA THR A 395 -1.62 14.68 -16.19
C THR A 395 -0.64 15.67 -15.57
N ASP A 396 0.19 16.29 -16.39
CA ASP A 396 1.02 17.42 -16.00
C ASP A 396 0.30 18.77 -16.18
N GLU A 397 0.88 19.84 -15.64
CA GLU A 397 0.29 21.18 -15.70
C GLU A 397 0.16 21.70 -17.14
N GLY A 398 1.11 21.37 -18.00
CA GLY A 398 1.07 21.77 -19.40
C GLY A 398 -0.08 21.07 -20.14
N THR A 399 -0.27 19.78 -19.91
CA THR A 399 -1.38 19.00 -20.45
C THR A 399 -2.72 19.54 -19.94
N LYS A 400 -2.85 19.79 -18.63
CA LYS A 400 -4.05 20.39 -18.04
C LYS A 400 -4.36 21.75 -18.63
N ALA A 401 -3.36 22.63 -18.76
CA ALA A 401 -3.55 23.96 -19.35
C ALA A 401 -4.09 23.86 -20.79
N ARG A 402 -3.52 22.99 -21.63
CA ARG A 402 -4.01 22.73 -22.99
C ARG A 402 -5.44 22.18 -23.02
N LEU A 403 -5.78 21.29 -22.10
CA LEU A 403 -7.13 20.76 -21.98
C LEU A 403 -8.13 21.81 -21.55
N ILE A 404 -7.79 22.65 -20.57
CA ILE A 404 -8.63 23.76 -20.12
C ILE A 404 -8.82 24.77 -21.25
N ASP A 405 -7.73 25.12 -21.96
CA ASP A 405 -7.78 26.02 -23.11
C ASP A 405 -8.70 25.47 -24.22
N ARG A 406 -8.56 24.18 -24.55
CA ARG A 406 -9.37 23.49 -25.54
C ARG A 406 -10.85 23.39 -25.19
N TYR A 407 -11.15 23.03 -23.94
CA TYR A 407 -12.53 22.79 -23.47
C TYR A 407 -13.15 23.97 -22.75
N GLY A 408 -12.41 25.04 -22.51
CA GLY A 408 -12.87 26.25 -21.85
C GLY A 408 -13.05 26.14 -20.34
N SER A 409 -13.07 24.93 -19.78
CA SER A 409 -13.09 24.71 -18.34
C SER A 409 -12.85 23.25 -17.98
N MET A 410 -12.36 23.00 -16.76
CA MET A 410 -12.22 21.64 -16.20
C MET A 410 -13.59 20.92 -16.10
N LYS A 411 -14.68 21.66 -15.82
CA LYS A 411 -16.03 21.10 -15.78
C LYS A 411 -16.41 20.48 -17.13
N ARG A 412 -16.14 21.18 -18.22
CA ARG A 412 -16.46 20.69 -19.57
C ARG A 412 -15.59 19.49 -19.97
N LEU A 413 -14.34 19.45 -19.53
CA LEU A 413 -13.47 18.27 -19.70
C LEU A 413 -14.00 17.04 -18.94
N LEU A 414 -14.57 17.25 -17.75
CA LEU A 414 -15.14 16.17 -16.94
C LEU A 414 -16.53 15.72 -17.40
N GLU A 415 -17.20 16.49 -18.28
CA GLU A 415 -18.41 16.05 -18.98
C GLU A 415 -18.07 14.91 -19.93
N ASP A 416 -19.07 14.10 -20.25
CA ASP A 416 -18.87 12.82 -20.95
C ASP A 416 -18.37 13.02 -22.39
N ARG A 417 -17.05 13.03 -22.54
CA ARG A 417 -16.37 13.12 -23.82
C ARG A 417 -15.27 12.09 -23.92
N PRO A 418 -15.18 11.34 -25.03
CA PRO A 418 -14.08 10.44 -25.25
C PRO A 418 -12.80 11.24 -25.47
N CYS A 419 -11.73 10.81 -24.78
CA CYS A 419 -10.40 11.38 -24.89
C CYS A 419 -9.38 10.29 -25.08
N ALA A 420 -8.29 10.57 -25.80
CA ALA A 420 -7.13 9.71 -25.97
C ALA A 420 -5.82 10.49 -25.78
N TYR A 421 -4.72 9.79 -25.61
CA TYR A 421 -3.41 10.38 -25.77
C TYR A 421 -2.98 10.25 -27.24
N ASP A 422 -2.41 11.29 -27.82
CA ASP A 422 -1.79 11.23 -29.14
C ASP A 422 -0.41 10.57 -29.11
N GLU A 423 0.24 10.51 -30.26
CA GLU A 423 1.60 9.97 -30.43
C GLU A 423 2.68 10.72 -29.63
N PHE A 424 2.38 11.92 -29.16
CA PHE A 424 3.25 12.74 -28.31
C PHE A 424 2.91 12.61 -26.82
N GLY A 425 1.93 11.76 -26.46
CA GLY A 425 1.46 11.59 -25.09
C GLY A 425 0.55 12.74 -24.61
N GLU A 426 -0.06 13.48 -25.53
CA GLU A 426 -1.00 14.55 -25.22
C GLU A 426 -2.45 14.02 -25.23
N LEU A 427 -3.26 14.50 -24.27
CA LEU A 427 -4.66 14.12 -24.18
C LEU A 427 -5.46 14.81 -25.28
N VAL A 428 -6.12 14.05 -26.15
CA VAL A 428 -6.86 14.53 -27.31
C VAL A 428 -8.34 14.23 -27.16
N ASP A 429 -9.21 15.18 -27.55
CA ASP A 429 -10.65 14.97 -27.64
C ASP A 429 -10.98 14.22 -28.93
N LEU A 430 -11.63 13.09 -28.81
CA LEU A 430 -12.10 12.29 -29.94
C LEU A 430 -13.55 12.58 -30.33
N THR A 431 -14.23 13.51 -29.65
CA THR A 431 -15.64 13.81 -29.93
C THR A 431 -15.81 14.27 -31.39
N GLY A 432 -16.70 13.62 -32.11
CA GLY A 432 -17.00 13.94 -33.52
C GLY A 432 -15.95 13.45 -34.53
N THR A 433 -14.97 12.66 -34.11
CA THR A 433 -13.98 12.06 -35.03
C THR A 433 -14.49 10.78 -35.70
N GLY A 434 -15.67 10.27 -35.32
CA GLY A 434 -16.18 8.97 -35.72
C GLY A 434 -15.60 7.79 -34.92
N LEU A 435 -14.61 8.06 -34.06
CA LEU A 435 -14.00 7.07 -33.17
C LEU A 435 -14.70 7.00 -31.81
N ASP A 436 -15.71 7.84 -31.61
CA ASP A 436 -16.43 7.95 -30.34
C ASP A 436 -17.10 6.64 -29.90
N ALA A 437 -17.60 5.87 -30.88
CA ALA A 437 -18.28 4.60 -30.66
C ALA A 437 -17.31 3.40 -30.64
N GLU A 438 -16.19 3.48 -31.37
CA GLU A 438 -15.19 2.42 -31.45
C GLU A 438 -14.17 2.54 -30.34
N TYR A 439 -14.06 3.73 -29.74
CA TYR A 439 -13.06 4.05 -28.74
C TYR A 439 -13.17 3.18 -27.45
N ASP A 440 -14.34 2.67 -27.15
CA ASP A 440 -14.53 1.76 -26.02
C ASP A 440 -13.92 0.38 -26.21
N ALA A 441 -13.51 0.04 -27.46
CA ALA A 441 -13.07 -1.29 -27.81
C ALA A 441 -11.54 -1.45 -27.94
N GLU A 442 -10.76 -0.44 -28.34
CA GLU A 442 -9.40 -0.70 -28.86
C GLU A 442 -8.29 0.30 -28.54
N VAL A 443 -8.42 1.14 -27.55
CA VAL A 443 -7.30 2.02 -27.19
C VAL A 443 -6.35 1.32 -26.21
N ILE A 444 -5.23 0.88 -26.74
CA ILE A 444 -4.16 0.23 -25.96
C ILE A 444 -3.04 1.24 -25.74
N LEU A 445 -2.70 1.50 -24.47
CA LEU A 445 -1.44 2.15 -24.13
C LEU A 445 -0.31 1.15 -24.31
N GLU A 446 0.60 1.47 -25.23
CA GLU A 446 1.83 0.70 -25.34
C GLU A 446 2.71 0.90 -24.09
N PRO A 447 3.64 -0.03 -23.81
CA PRO A 447 4.58 0.11 -22.69
C PRO A 447 5.43 1.37 -22.73
N SER A 448 5.50 2.06 -23.86
CA SER A 448 6.17 3.35 -24.05
C SER A 448 5.36 4.56 -23.58
N GLY A 449 4.10 4.36 -23.12
CA GLY A 449 3.20 5.47 -22.79
C GLY A 449 2.54 6.10 -24.01
N GLN A 450 2.72 5.55 -25.19
CA GLN A 450 2.08 5.99 -26.42
C GLN A 450 0.79 5.26 -26.67
N LEU A 451 -0.27 6.00 -27.01
CA LEU A 451 -1.51 5.43 -27.52
C LEU A 451 -1.33 5.09 -29.01
N ARG A 452 -1.57 3.84 -29.35
CA ARG A 452 -1.79 3.44 -30.73
C ARG A 452 -3.29 3.30 -30.95
N LEU A 453 -3.82 4.10 -31.86
CA LEU A 453 -5.08 3.82 -32.54
C LEU A 453 -4.80 2.67 -33.51
N ILE A 454 -5.41 1.51 -33.28
CA ILE A 454 -5.43 0.42 -34.26
C ILE A 454 -6.61 0.64 -35.17
#